data_dd7bbdd7ba70daff2e7d825086d2adb1
#
_entry.id   dd7bbdd7ba70daff2e7d825086d2adb1
#
_cell.length_a   1.000
_cell.length_b   1.000
_cell.length_c   1.000
_cell.angle_alpha   90.00
_cell.angle_beta   90.00
_cell.angle_gamma   90.00
#
_symmetry.space_group_name_H-M   'P 1'
#
loop_
_entity.id
_entity.type
_entity.pdbx_description
1 polymer ?
#
loop_
_entity_poly.entity_id
_entity_poly.type
_entity_poly.pdbx_seq_one_letter_code
_entity_poly.pdbx_strand_id
1 'polypeptide(L)'
;LEDTTLNVKSIVCKSDMYEKEFDGSFRCSDERINEIFDVAAYTFRLCIHNDMIWDGVKRDRLVWIGDLHPEQMTADCLYENTDFIRNSISFAKDQTVLPKWMNDMPTYSLWWIINLRDYYFRTGDKKFVEQFGDYLVATLKQIDGCVKDNGETSLPFNFIDWPSHPKTPDETVKVYDETAGVHALIYWCMNC
;
A
#
# COMPACT_ATOMS: atom_id res chain seq x y z
N LEU A 1 33.95 -15.75 -16.07
CA LEU A 1 35.41 -15.51 -16.22
C LEU A 1 36.07 -16.87 -16.35
N GLU A 2 36.50 -17.20 -17.56
CA GLU A 2 37.30 -18.43 -17.84
C GLU A 2 38.75 -18.01 -17.93
N ASP A 3 39.65 -18.85 -17.41
CA ASP A 3 41.12 -18.68 -17.46
C ASP A 3 41.67 -17.32 -16.94
N THR A 4 41.03 -16.79 -15.91
CA THR A 4 41.42 -15.52 -15.31
C THR A 4 41.59 -15.64 -13.80
N THR A 5 42.65 -15.04 -13.26
CA THR A 5 42.86 -14.88 -11.82
C THR A 5 42.37 -13.50 -11.40
N LEU A 6 41.41 -13.46 -10.51
CA LEU A 6 40.88 -12.22 -9.92
C LEU A 6 41.42 -12.06 -8.50
N ASN A 7 42.08 -10.93 -8.26
CA ASN A 7 42.56 -10.59 -6.92
C ASN A 7 41.54 -9.61 -6.27
N VAL A 8 40.69 -10.13 -5.39
CA VAL A 8 39.67 -9.34 -4.70
C VAL A 8 40.26 -8.76 -3.43
N LYS A 9 40.39 -7.43 -3.36
CA LYS A 9 40.91 -6.73 -2.18
C LYS A 9 39.88 -6.52 -1.09
N SER A 10 38.62 -6.28 -1.48
CA SER A 10 37.53 -6.11 -0.53
C SER A 10 36.18 -6.35 -1.20
N ILE A 11 35.21 -6.81 -0.42
CA ILE A 11 33.79 -6.85 -0.78
C ILE A 11 33.06 -6.03 0.29
N VAL A 12 32.33 -5.00 -0.14
CA VAL A 12 31.58 -4.12 0.75
C VAL A 12 30.10 -4.20 0.40
N CYS A 13 29.27 -4.44 1.40
CA CYS A 13 27.83 -4.32 1.30
C CYS A 13 27.40 -2.98 1.89
N LYS A 14 26.66 -2.18 1.13
CA LYS A 14 26.03 -0.95 1.63
C LYS A 14 24.59 -1.24 1.92
N SER A 15 24.16 -0.99 3.15
CA SER A 15 22.73 -1.01 3.53
C SER A 15 22.14 0.36 3.21
N ASP A 16 20.97 0.35 2.57
CA ASP A 16 20.12 1.51 2.38
C ASP A 16 18.83 1.26 3.15
N MET A 17 18.58 2.07 4.17
CA MET A 17 17.39 1.96 5.00
C MET A 17 17.05 3.32 5.60
N TYR A 18 15.81 3.47 6.03
CA TYR A 18 15.33 4.67 6.69
C TYR A 18 16.12 4.94 8.00
N GLU A 19 16.70 6.13 8.11
CA GLU A 19 17.67 6.43 9.18
C GLU A 19 17.03 6.75 10.54
N LYS A 20 15.72 7.15 10.56
CA LYS A 20 15.06 7.49 11.83
C LYS A 20 14.87 6.25 12.70
N GLU A 21 15.10 6.43 13.98
CA GLU A 21 14.76 5.44 14.99
C GLU A 21 13.25 5.38 15.22
N PHE A 22 12.79 4.27 15.81
CA PHE A 22 11.38 4.12 16.15
C PHE A 22 11.00 4.99 17.33
N ASP A 23 9.89 5.69 17.23
CA ASP A 23 9.27 6.42 18.34
C ASP A 23 8.40 5.47 19.18
N GLY A 24 7.76 4.49 18.52
CA GLY A 24 6.94 3.47 19.15
C GLY A 24 7.73 2.24 19.58
N SER A 25 7.25 1.56 20.61
CA SER A 25 7.84 0.31 21.11
C SER A 25 6.78 -0.61 21.68
N PHE A 26 7.09 -1.91 21.68
CA PHE A 26 6.25 -2.92 22.31
C PHE A 26 7.11 -3.92 23.06
N ARG A 27 6.68 -4.30 24.27
CA ARG A 27 7.26 -5.40 25.05
C ARG A 27 6.18 -6.07 25.89
N CYS A 28 6.27 -7.39 26.00
CA CYS A 28 5.41 -8.20 26.86
C CYS A 28 6.22 -9.28 27.58
N SER A 29 5.54 -10.11 28.37
CA SER A 29 6.18 -11.19 29.13
C SER A 29 6.61 -12.41 28.27
N ASP A 30 6.14 -12.49 27.02
CA ASP A 30 6.54 -13.53 26.07
C ASP A 30 7.67 -13.01 25.17
N GLU A 31 8.88 -13.53 25.38
CA GLU A 31 10.07 -13.10 24.66
C GLU A 31 9.98 -13.39 23.16
N ARG A 32 9.31 -14.47 22.76
CA ARG A 32 9.12 -14.79 21.34
C ARG A 32 8.26 -13.73 20.62
N ILE A 33 7.24 -13.19 21.29
CA ILE A 33 6.44 -12.10 20.74
C ILE A 33 7.28 -10.82 20.63
N ASN A 34 8.16 -10.55 21.59
CA ASN A 34 9.09 -9.43 21.53
C ASN A 34 10.04 -9.55 20.32
N GLU A 35 10.61 -10.72 20.07
CA GLU A 35 11.45 -11.00 18.90
C GLU A 35 10.67 -10.81 17.58
N ILE A 36 9.43 -11.29 17.52
CA ILE A 36 8.57 -11.12 16.33
C ILE A 36 8.33 -9.63 16.06
N PHE A 37 8.02 -8.85 17.10
CA PHE A 37 7.84 -7.41 16.96
C PHE A 37 9.11 -6.73 16.42
N ASP A 38 10.27 -7.03 16.99
CA ASP A 38 11.54 -6.44 16.58
C ASP A 38 11.87 -6.75 15.10
N VAL A 39 11.67 -8.00 14.68
CA VAL A 39 11.88 -8.40 13.28
C VAL A 39 10.88 -7.74 12.35
N ALA A 40 9.62 -7.66 12.74
CA ALA A 40 8.58 -7.01 11.94
C ALA A 40 8.84 -5.50 11.78
N ALA A 41 9.17 -4.81 12.87
CA ALA A 41 9.51 -3.39 12.84
C ALA A 41 10.76 -3.12 11.97
N TYR A 42 11.80 -3.94 12.11
CA TYR A 42 12.99 -3.85 11.27
C TYR A 42 12.66 -4.09 9.79
N THR A 43 11.82 -5.09 9.48
CA THR A 43 11.38 -5.37 8.11
C THR A 43 10.62 -4.19 7.51
N PHE A 44 9.72 -3.59 8.29
CA PHE A 44 8.99 -2.39 7.88
C PHE A 44 9.95 -1.23 7.54
N ARG A 45 10.96 -0.97 8.41
CA ARG A 45 11.98 0.05 8.19
C ARG A 45 12.73 -0.13 6.88
N LEU A 46 13.00 -1.38 6.48
CA LEU A 46 13.67 -1.71 5.23
C LEU A 46 12.80 -1.41 3.98
N CYS A 47 11.49 -1.29 4.14
CA CYS A 47 10.58 -0.97 3.03
C CYS A 47 10.45 0.54 2.78
N ILE A 48 11.01 1.39 3.67
CA ILE A 48 10.97 2.84 3.50
C ILE A 48 12.18 3.30 2.67
N HIS A 49 11.91 3.76 1.45
CA HIS A 49 12.93 4.23 0.51
C HIS A 49 12.52 5.53 -0.19
N ASN A 50 13.47 6.45 -0.39
CA ASN A 50 13.22 7.73 -1.05
C ASN A 50 12.03 8.48 -0.46
N ASP A 51 11.92 8.47 0.86
CA ASP A 51 10.80 9.05 1.61
C ASP A 51 9.40 8.56 1.19
N MET A 52 9.32 7.32 0.72
CA MET A 52 8.08 6.60 0.41
C MET A 52 8.19 5.18 0.95
N ILE A 53 7.05 4.46 1.03
CA ILE A 53 7.05 3.07 1.42
C ILE A 53 6.80 2.17 0.21
N TRP A 54 7.56 1.06 0.14
CA TRP A 54 7.48 0.05 -0.90
C TRP A 54 6.88 -1.23 -0.33
N ASP A 55 6.18 -1.97 -1.18
CA ASP A 55 5.65 -3.31 -0.90
C ASP A 55 6.69 -4.34 -0.41
N GLY A 56 7.94 -4.09 -0.65
CA GLY A 56 9.05 -4.91 -0.19
C GLY A 56 10.34 -4.68 -0.95
N VAL A 57 11.47 -4.99 -0.30
CA VAL A 57 12.82 -4.77 -0.86
C VAL A 57 13.24 -5.81 -1.88
N LYS A 58 12.57 -6.94 -1.96
CA LYS A 58 12.94 -8.07 -2.81
C LYS A 58 12.02 -8.31 -3.99
N ARG A 59 10.79 -7.78 -3.95
CA ARG A 59 9.78 -8.01 -4.97
C ARG A 59 9.74 -6.85 -5.95
N ASP A 60 8.66 -6.10 -5.97
CA ASP A 60 8.40 -5.11 -7.01
C ASP A 60 9.12 -3.78 -6.76
N ARG A 61 9.36 -3.42 -5.50
CA ARG A 61 9.97 -2.15 -5.07
C ARG A 61 9.17 -0.95 -5.57
N LEU A 62 7.87 -1.03 -5.43
CA LEU A 62 6.92 -0.05 -5.89
C LEU A 62 6.05 0.43 -4.73
N VAL A 63 5.48 1.61 -4.89
CA VAL A 63 4.39 2.09 -4.03
C VAL A 63 3.09 1.43 -4.52
N TRP A 64 2.66 0.37 -3.82
CA TRP A 64 1.39 -0.29 -4.06
C TRP A 64 0.34 0.30 -3.12
N ILE A 65 -0.61 1.05 -3.68
CA ILE A 65 -1.57 1.80 -2.85
C ILE A 65 -2.55 0.90 -2.10
N GLY A 66 -2.78 -0.33 -2.58
CA GLY A 66 -3.57 -1.33 -1.85
C GLY A 66 -2.83 -1.85 -0.62
N ASP A 67 -1.51 -2.02 -0.70
CA ASP A 67 -0.66 -2.43 0.42
C ASP A 67 -0.50 -1.31 1.46
N LEU A 68 -0.65 -0.06 1.05
CA LEU A 68 -0.42 1.11 1.89
C LEU A 68 -1.32 1.14 3.14
N HIS A 69 -2.51 0.55 3.12
CA HIS A 69 -3.42 0.57 4.26
C HIS A 69 -2.82 -0.15 5.50
N PRO A 70 -2.41 -1.41 5.46
CA PRO A 70 -1.73 -2.04 6.58
C PRO A 70 -0.36 -1.42 6.87
N GLU A 71 0.34 -0.90 5.87
CA GLU A 71 1.60 -0.19 6.05
C GLU A 71 1.41 1.11 6.84
N GLN A 72 0.38 1.88 6.55
CA GLN A 72 0.03 3.08 7.30
C GLN A 72 -0.30 2.76 8.76
N MET A 73 -1.10 1.73 9.02
CA MET A 73 -1.42 1.28 10.38
C MET A 73 -0.15 0.86 11.14
N THR A 74 0.78 0.20 10.46
CA THR A 74 2.07 -0.18 11.05
C THR A 74 2.95 1.04 11.32
N ALA A 75 3.01 1.97 10.36
CA ALA A 75 3.73 3.23 10.51
C ALA A 75 3.27 4.02 11.73
N ASP A 76 1.95 4.07 11.94
CA ASP A 76 1.33 4.79 13.06
C ASP A 76 1.69 4.21 14.42
N CYS A 77 2.07 2.93 14.47
CA CYS A 77 2.57 2.29 15.69
C CYS A 77 4.06 2.52 15.93
N LEU A 78 4.83 2.79 14.87
CA LEU A 78 6.30 2.84 14.93
C LEU A 78 6.87 4.25 14.89
N TYR A 79 6.19 5.21 14.25
CA TYR A 79 6.70 6.54 14.00
C TYR A 79 5.69 7.64 14.33
N GLU A 80 6.14 8.70 14.97
CA GLU A 80 5.35 9.91 15.19
C GLU A 80 5.17 10.68 13.86
N ASN A 81 6.25 10.82 13.11
CA ASN A 81 6.22 11.45 11.78
C ASN A 81 6.25 10.39 10.69
N THR A 82 5.20 10.38 9.87
CA THR A 82 4.99 9.44 8.76
C THR A 82 4.96 10.15 7.40
N ASP A 83 5.87 11.08 7.15
CA ASP A 83 5.94 11.81 5.86
C ASP A 83 6.05 10.86 4.66
N PHE A 84 6.67 9.69 4.83
CA PHE A 84 6.75 8.67 3.79
C PHE A 84 5.38 8.10 3.38
N ILE A 85 4.40 8.05 4.30
CA ILE A 85 3.00 7.69 3.97
C ILE A 85 2.36 8.82 3.14
N ARG A 86 2.50 10.06 3.61
CA ARG A 86 2.04 11.26 2.90
C ARG A 86 2.59 11.32 1.48
N ASN A 87 3.88 11.07 1.32
CA ASN A 87 4.56 11.07 0.04
C ASN A 87 4.07 9.94 -0.86
N SER A 88 3.83 8.75 -0.30
CA SER A 88 3.27 7.61 -1.04
C SER A 88 1.87 7.89 -1.57
N ILE A 89 0.99 8.51 -0.76
CA ILE A 89 -0.35 8.94 -1.17
C ILE A 89 -0.27 9.95 -2.33
N SER A 90 0.63 10.95 -2.22
CA SER A 90 0.84 11.97 -3.25
C SER A 90 1.39 11.35 -4.54
N PHE A 91 2.40 10.49 -4.41
CA PHE A 91 3.02 9.81 -5.53
C PHE A 91 2.00 8.97 -6.33
N ALA A 92 1.18 8.18 -5.65
CA ALA A 92 0.17 7.36 -6.32
C ALA A 92 -0.80 8.22 -7.15
N LYS A 93 -1.25 9.34 -6.62
CA LYS A 93 -2.09 10.32 -7.34
C LYS A 93 -1.34 10.93 -8.54
N ASP A 94 -0.08 11.34 -8.36
CA ASP A 94 0.70 12.00 -9.41
C ASP A 94 1.04 11.07 -10.58
N GLN A 95 1.15 9.76 -10.32
CA GLN A 95 1.35 8.73 -11.35
C GLN A 95 0.04 8.32 -12.05
N THR A 96 -1.12 8.74 -11.54
CA THR A 96 -2.41 8.27 -12.05
C THR A 96 -3.26 9.43 -12.60
N VAL A 97 -3.34 9.49 -13.92
CA VAL A 97 -4.21 10.44 -14.63
C VAL A 97 -5.54 9.76 -14.93
N LEU A 98 -6.64 10.31 -14.38
CA LEU A 98 -7.97 9.79 -14.62
C LEU A 98 -8.32 9.78 -16.13
N PRO A 99 -9.03 8.77 -16.63
CA PRO A 99 -9.77 7.74 -15.88
C PRO A 99 -8.97 6.45 -15.58
N LYS A 100 -7.66 6.47 -15.60
CA LYS A 100 -6.87 5.30 -15.19
C LYS A 100 -7.10 4.97 -13.72
N TRP A 101 -6.99 3.69 -13.41
CA TRP A 101 -7.02 3.20 -12.03
C TRP A 101 -5.60 3.18 -11.45
N MET A 102 -5.47 3.44 -10.15
CA MET A 102 -4.16 3.40 -9.47
C MET A 102 -3.57 2.00 -9.55
N ASN A 103 -2.28 1.92 -9.88
CA ASN A 103 -1.57 0.67 -10.15
C ASN A 103 -2.32 -0.25 -11.16
N ASP A 104 -3.14 0.35 -12.06
CA ASP A 104 -4.00 -0.35 -13.02
C ASP A 104 -5.08 -1.25 -12.38
N MET A 105 -5.37 -1.09 -11.09
CA MET A 105 -6.34 -1.87 -10.32
C MET A 105 -7.48 -0.99 -9.79
N PRO A 106 -8.75 -1.29 -10.13
CA PRO A 106 -9.89 -0.47 -9.68
C PRO A 106 -9.96 -0.32 -8.16
N THR A 107 -9.78 -1.41 -7.43
CA THR A 107 -9.81 -1.42 -5.96
C THR A 107 -8.69 -0.60 -5.32
N TYR A 108 -7.57 -0.40 -6.02
CA TYR A 108 -6.47 0.41 -5.48
C TYR A 108 -6.81 1.90 -5.48
N SER A 109 -7.64 2.38 -6.39
CA SER A 109 -8.20 3.74 -6.29
C SER A 109 -9.18 3.89 -5.11
N LEU A 110 -9.90 2.82 -4.74
CA LEU A 110 -10.70 2.78 -3.51
C LEU A 110 -9.80 2.85 -2.27
N TRP A 111 -8.75 2.06 -2.23
CA TRP A 111 -7.77 2.09 -1.14
C TRP A 111 -7.09 3.44 -0.99
N TRP A 112 -6.82 4.15 -2.09
CA TRP A 112 -6.25 5.49 -2.01
C TRP A 112 -7.14 6.46 -1.23
N ILE A 113 -8.45 6.42 -1.46
CA ILE A 113 -9.43 7.26 -0.75
C ILE A 113 -9.46 6.90 0.73
N ILE A 114 -9.48 5.60 1.05
CA ILE A 114 -9.48 5.10 2.43
C ILE A 114 -8.18 5.53 3.14
N ASN A 115 -7.03 5.36 2.51
CA ASN A 115 -5.73 5.77 3.06
C ASN A 115 -5.66 7.28 3.30
N LEU A 116 -6.21 8.09 2.39
CA LEU A 116 -6.26 9.54 2.54
C LEU A 116 -7.13 9.96 3.74
N ARG A 117 -8.28 9.31 3.91
CA ARG A 117 -9.15 9.49 5.08
C ARG A 117 -8.43 9.09 6.37
N ASP A 118 -7.81 7.93 6.42
CA ASP A 118 -7.15 7.42 7.63
C ASP A 118 -5.94 8.29 8.00
N TYR A 119 -5.20 8.76 7.01
CA TYR A 119 -4.15 9.77 7.21
C TYR A 119 -4.70 11.04 7.88
N TYR A 120 -5.84 11.55 7.38
CA TYR A 120 -6.48 12.71 7.98
C TYR A 120 -6.94 12.48 9.42
N PHE A 121 -7.56 11.34 9.69
CA PHE A 121 -8.02 11.01 11.05
C PHE A 121 -6.87 10.93 12.04
N ARG A 122 -5.72 10.45 11.60
CA ARG A 122 -4.53 10.35 12.44
C ARG A 122 -3.83 11.69 12.65
N THR A 123 -3.67 12.47 11.60
CA THR A 123 -2.80 13.66 11.61
C THR A 123 -3.54 14.97 11.80
N GLY A 124 -4.82 15.02 11.44
CA GLY A 124 -5.59 16.27 11.35
C GLY A 124 -5.12 17.21 10.24
N ASP A 125 -4.24 16.77 9.34
CA ASP A 125 -3.69 17.62 8.27
C ASP A 125 -4.72 17.87 7.16
N LYS A 126 -5.65 18.77 7.47
CA LYS A 126 -6.69 19.20 6.53
C LYS A 126 -6.12 19.78 5.24
N LYS A 127 -5.01 20.53 5.32
CA LYS A 127 -4.40 21.17 4.16
C LYS A 127 -3.87 20.16 3.16
N PHE A 128 -3.33 19.05 3.66
CA PHE A 128 -2.87 17.95 2.82
C PHE A 128 -4.04 17.31 2.07
N VAL A 129 -5.16 17.07 2.72
CA VAL A 129 -6.33 16.46 2.08
C VAL A 129 -6.99 17.41 1.07
N GLU A 130 -7.10 18.68 1.42
CA GLU A 130 -7.73 19.70 0.57
C GLU A 130 -7.06 19.86 -0.80
N GLN A 131 -5.74 19.63 -0.90
CA GLN A 131 -5.03 19.71 -2.18
C GLN A 131 -5.48 18.65 -3.20
N PHE A 132 -6.13 17.58 -2.76
CA PHE A 132 -6.64 16.52 -3.62
C PHE A 132 -8.13 16.64 -3.93
N GLY A 133 -8.82 17.68 -3.47
CA GLY A 133 -10.27 17.81 -3.53
C GLY A 133 -10.87 17.53 -4.90
N ASP A 134 -10.35 18.16 -5.95
CA ASP A 134 -10.85 17.97 -7.31
C ASP A 134 -10.61 16.54 -7.82
N TYR A 135 -9.42 15.99 -7.55
CA TYR A 135 -9.07 14.63 -7.93
C TYR A 135 -9.90 13.58 -7.18
N LEU A 136 -10.11 13.80 -5.88
CA LEU A 136 -10.94 12.95 -5.04
C LEU A 136 -12.39 12.91 -5.55
N VAL A 137 -12.97 14.07 -5.82
CA VAL A 137 -14.34 14.16 -6.35
C VAL A 137 -14.45 13.48 -7.73
N ALA A 138 -13.45 13.66 -8.58
CA ALA A 138 -13.44 13.00 -9.90
C ALA A 138 -13.30 11.48 -9.78
N THR A 139 -12.48 10.99 -8.86
CA THR A 139 -12.32 9.55 -8.59
C THR A 139 -13.60 8.95 -8.02
N LEU A 140 -14.26 9.63 -7.07
CA LEU A 140 -15.56 9.19 -6.53
C LEU A 140 -16.63 9.11 -7.62
N LYS A 141 -16.71 10.09 -8.53
CA LYS A 141 -17.62 10.05 -9.67
C LYS A 141 -17.32 8.89 -10.63
N GLN A 142 -16.05 8.58 -10.84
CA GLN A 142 -15.64 7.43 -11.66
C GLN A 142 -16.10 6.12 -11.02
N ILE A 143 -15.95 5.97 -9.70
CA ILE A 143 -16.40 4.80 -8.94
C ILE A 143 -17.92 4.68 -9.00
N ASP A 144 -18.64 5.77 -8.71
CA ASP A 144 -20.10 5.84 -8.73
C ASP A 144 -20.65 5.44 -10.09
N GLY A 145 -20.03 5.91 -11.17
CA GLY A 145 -20.37 5.51 -12.54
C GLY A 145 -20.18 4.03 -12.87
N CYS A 146 -19.44 3.30 -12.03
CA CYS A 146 -19.29 1.84 -12.16
C CYS A 146 -20.31 1.05 -11.34
N VAL A 147 -21.14 1.70 -10.53
CA VAL A 147 -22.21 1.06 -9.75
C VAL A 147 -23.54 1.27 -10.47
N LYS A 148 -24.23 0.17 -10.76
CA LYS A 148 -25.55 0.21 -11.43
C LYS A 148 -26.67 0.35 -10.40
N ASP A 149 -27.86 0.78 -10.84
CA ASP A 149 -29.07 0.92 -10.00
C ASP A 149 -29.47 -0.38 -9.29
N ASN A 150 -29.16 -1.53 -9.85
CA ASN A 150 -29.43 -2.84 -9.26
C ASN A 150 -28.34 -3.30 -8.27
N GLY A 151 -27.32 -2.48 -8.03
CA GLY A 151 -26.21 -2.78 -7.15
C GLY A 151 -25.06 -3.58 -7.79
N GLU A 152 -25.19 -4.02 -9.05
CA GLU A 152 -24.07 -4.64 -9.76
C GLU A 152 -22.99 -3.60 -10.07
N THR A 153 -21.73 -4.08 -10.16
CA THR A 153 -20.60 -3.25 -10.55
C THR A 153 -20.15 -3.55 -11.98
N SER A 154 -19.69 -2.51 -12.68
CA SER A 154 -19.09 -2.59 -14.02
C SER A 154 -17.60 -2.24 -13.99
N LEU A 155 -16.92 -2.55 -12.90
CA LEU A 155 -15.46 -2.43 -12.82
C LEU A 155 -14.80 -3.32 -13.88
N PRO A 156 -13.66 -2.92 -14.45
CA PRO A 156 -12.95 -3.72 -15.46
C PRO A 156 -12.63 -5.15 -15.00
N PHE A 157 -12.33 -5.31 -13.73
CA PHE A 157 -12.18 -6.60 -13.05
C PHE A 157 -12.31 -6.43 -11.54
N ASN A 158 -12.66 -7.51 -10.86
CA ASN A 158 -12.65 -7.58 -9.39
C ASN A 158 -11.29 -8.08 -8.94
N PHE A 159 -10.71 -7.41 -7.96
CA PHE A 159 -9.46 -7.80 -7.34
C PHE A 159 -9.45 -7.32 -5.90
N ILE A 160 -9.25 -8.22 -4.96
CA ILE A 160 -9.05 -7.89 -3.54
C ILE A 160 -7.61 -8.12 -3.16
N ASP A 161 -7.09 -9.34 -3.41
CA ASP A 161 -5.71 -9.70 -3.17
C ASP A 161 -5.35 -11.00 -3.93
N TRP A 162 -4.06 -11.23 -4.16
CA TRP A 162 -3.53 -12.38 -4.89
C TRP A 162 -3.97 -13.75 -4.39
N PRO A 163 -4.18 -14.01 -3.09
CA PRO A 163 -4.66 -15.32 -2.63
C PRO A 163 -6.02 -15.73 -3.19
N SER A 164 -6.86 -14.76 -3.53
CA SER A 164 -8.20 -14.99 -4.08
C SER A 164 -8.25 -14.88 -5.60
N HIS A 165 -7.19 -14.34 -6.22
CA HIS A 165 -7.16 -14.11 -7.66
C HIS A 165 -6.48 -15.28 -8.39
N PRO A 166 -7.10 -15.86 -9.46
CA PRO A 166 -6.50 -16.96 -10.21
C PRO A 166 -5.23 -16.50 -10.93
N LYS A 167 -4.13 -17.23 -10.71
CA LYS A 167 -2.82 -16.90 -11.27
C LYS A 167 -2.64 -17.37 -12.72
N THR A 168 -3.39 -18.39 -13.14
CA THR A 168 -3.36 -18.93 -14.51
C THR A 168 -4.73 -19.46 -14.93
N PRO A 169 -5.05 -19.48 -16.24
CA PRO A 169 -6.30 -20.01 -16.76
C PRO A 169 -6.50 -21.53 -16.51
N ASP A 170 -5.44 -22.24 -16.17
CA ASP A 170 -5.41 -23.71 -16.04
C ASP A 170 -5.49 -24.19 -14.59
N GLU A 171 -5.52 -23.28 -13.62
CA GLU A 171 -5.66 -23.65 -12.23
C GLU A 171 -7.12 -24.01 -11.94
N THR A 172 -7.37 -25.30 -11.70
CA THR A 172 -8.60 -25.83 -11.10
C THR A 172 -8.84 -25.33 -9.67
N VAL A 173 -8.18 -24.26 -9.26
CA VAL A 173 -8.40 -23.54 -8.02
C VAL A 173 -9.78 -22.88 -8.14
N LYS A 174 -10.63 -23.13 -7.16
CA LYS A 174 -11.90 -22.42 -7.02
C LYS A 174 -11.62 -20.92 -7.17
N VAL A 175 -12.10 -20.34 -8.25
CA VAL A 175 -12.14 -18.87 -8.40
C VAL A 175 -13.04 -18.38 -7.29
N TYR A 176 -12.47 -17.76 -6.27
CA TYR A 176 -13.27 -17.13 -5.24
C TYR A 176 -13.98 -15.95 -5.90
N ASP A 177 -15.28 -15.87 -5.70
CA ASP A 177 -16.06 -14.72 -6.12
C ASP A 177 -15.70 -13.54 -5.20
N GLU A 178 -14.91 -12.62 -5.72
CA GLU A 178 -14.47 -11.42 -5.00
C GLU A 178 -15.53 -10.31 -4.97
N THR A 179 -16.67 -10.51 -5.63
CA THR A 179 -17.72 -9.50 -5.78
C THR A 179 -18.18 -8.93 -4.46
N ALA A 180 -18.42 -9.78 -3.46
CA ALA A 180 -18.85 -9.32 -2.13
C ALA A 180 -17.78 -8.47 -1.43
N GLY A 181 -16.51 -8.84 -1.56
CA GLY A 181 -15.39 -8.06 -1.02
C GLY A 181 -15.24 -6.70 -1.70
N VAL A 182 -15.37 -6.67 -3.03
CA VAL A 182 -15.32 -5.43 -3.81
C VAL A 182 -16.49 -4.51 -3.44
N HIS A 183 -17.70 -5.03 -3.30
CA HIS A 183 -18.85 -4.24 -2.84
C HIS A 183 -18.66 -3.68 -1.44
N ALA A 184 -18.12 -4.46 -0.52
CA ALA A 184 -17.81 -4.00 0.84
C ALA A 184 -16.77 -2.86 0.81
N LEU A 185 -15.75 -2.98 -0.04
CA LEU A 185 -14.72 -1.95 -0.21
C LEU A 185 -15.29 -0.66 -0.83
N ILE A 186 -16.14 -0.78 -1.86
CA ILE A 186 -16.84 0.36 -2.44
C ILE A 186 -17.71 1.06 -1.38
N TYR A 187 -18.50 0.27 -0.62
CA TYR A 187 -19.33 0.81 0.45
C TYR A 187 -18.48 1.56 1.49
N TRP A 188 -17.38 0.98 1.92
CA TRP A 188 -16.47 1.63 2.87
C TRP A 188 -15.91 2.93 2.27
N CYS A 189 -15.37 2.87 1.05
CA CYS A 189 -14.81 4.03 0.37
C CYS A 189 -15.81 5.19 0.23
N MET A 190 -17.06 4.89 -0.17
CA MET A 190 -18.10 5.91 -0.36
C MET A 190 -18.61 6.52 0.95
N ASN A 191 -18.30 5.93 2.10
CA ASN A 191 -18.63 6.43 3.44
C ASN A 191 -17.43 7.05 4.17
N CYS A 192 -16.30 7.22 3.50
CA CYS A 192 -15.15 7.97 3.99
C CYS A 192 -15.34 9.48 3.82
#